data_624536ba9019e54277e8f4e6e26cbc03
#
_entry.id   624536ba9019e54277e8f4e6e26cbc03
#
_cell.length_a   1.000
_cell.length_b   1.000
_cell.length_c   1.000
_cell.angle_alpha   90.00
_cell.angle_beta   90.00
_cell.angle_gamma   90.00
#
_symmetry.space_group_name_H-M   'P 1'
#
loop_
_entity.id
_entity.type
_entity.pdbx_description
1 polymer ?
#
loop_
_entity_poly.entity_id
_entity_poly.type
_entity_poly.pdbx_seq_one_letter_code
_entity_poly.pdbx_strand_id
1 'polypeptide(L)'
;MSIIILIPGLLAIYVALTKSPQKAFLNVYIPVVFFLPTYYTWKVAGFPDPNFQQITILPIIIIWVLRGMQGWRFSFIDIMVFGYAFAVGYSEYSHVGYSESQNFIANGIAGAVLFPYILSKSLIEPFNLREQFAKQVVITLVIVAILATYQSITFSNFTIWQKILGRFFGGQGWIWSTQYRWGFPRSSGPYGHAILAGIIMVTGYRIQRWLEWSRIWPAHIRQLSWLPISPARFFTLILLMGSLATLVRGPLLAAVIAAFIPLIGYTKKRWLVVIILFIAIVIISVPAITWFMNYVSVDPESVETKSHQTVIYRWQLIINYIELAKEKLYFGWGRLKYPKVNGQGSIDNHFLLLFLKHGIIGLGFFLAIMFTMMIRLFVHSMSQPPTELPGSSLGFTLLSLYVIMLISLATVWMGGQTLHLFFLITGWSEAYLYAKHETITTNSTTTNSTILPTKFQFQRTFK
;
A
#
# COMPACT_ATOMS: atom_id res chain seq x y z
N MET A 1 11.03 -25.70 -13.89
CA MET A 1 11.33 -25.52 -12.46
C MET A 1 10.56 -24.37 -11.79
N SER A 2 9.88 -23.53 -12.54
CA SER A 2 9.03 -22.45 -11.97
C SER A 2 7.74 -22.94 -11.27
N ILE A 3 7.55 -24.26 -11.15
CA ILE A 3 6.41 -24.88 -10.42
C ILE A 3 6.33 -24.43 -8.94
N ILE A 4 7.45 -24.01 -8.34
CA ILE A 4 7.48 -23.46 -6.99
C ILE A 4 6.47 -22.30 -6.79
N ILE A 5 6.09 -21.62 -7.86
CA ILE A 5 5.09 -20.55 -7.84
C ILE A 5 3.70 -21.03 -7.44
N LEU A 6 3.40 -22.33 -7.63
CA LEU A 6 2.11 -22.92 -7.26
C LEU A 6 1.96 -23.16 -5.76
N ILE A 7 3.07 -23.25 -5.01
CA ILE A 7 3.05 -23.56 -3.56
C ILE A 7 2.12 -22.64 -2.79
N PRO A 8 2.22 -21.30 -2.88
CA PRO A 8 1.31 -20.41 -2.16
C PRO A 8 -0.15 -20.54 -2.61
N GLY A 9 -0.38 -20.84 -3.90
CA GLY A 9 -1.72 -21.07 -4.41
C GLY A 9 -2.38 -22.33 -3.84
N LEU A 10 -1.63 -23.45 -3.81
CA LEU A 10 -2.10 -24.69 -3.19
C LEU A 10 -2.38 -24.52 -1.70
N LEU A 11 -1.50 -23.78 -0.99
CA LEU A 11 -1.72 -23.44 0.40
C LEU A 11 -2.97 -22.55 0.57
N ALA A 12 -3.20 -21.59 -0.33
CA ALA A 12 -4.39 -20.75 -0.30
C ALA A 12 -5.67 -21.56 -0.52
N ILE A 13 -5.68 -22.53 -1.48
CA ILE A 13 -6.79 -23.46 -1.68
C ILE A 13 -7.05 -24.26 -0.41
N TYR A 14 -6.02 -24.89 0.14
CA TYR A 14 -6.14 -25.70 1.35
C TYR A 14 -6.74 -24.90 2.51
N VAL A 15 -6.19 -23.72 2.80
CA VAL A 15 -6.68 -22.87 3.91
C VAL A 15 -8.09 -22.34 3.63
N ALA A 16 -8.41 -21.96 2.38
CA ALA A 16 -9.73 -21.42 2.03
C ALA A 16 -10.83 -22.47 2.13
N LEU A 17 -10.52 -23.73 1.77
CA LEU A 17 -11.48 -24.85 1.84
C LEU A 17 -11.64 -25.37 3.27
N THR A 18 -10.54 -25.61 3.99
CA THR A 18 -10.54 -26.22 5.32
C THR A 18 -10.88 -25.26 6.45
N LYS A 19 -10.55 -23.96 6.28
CA LYS A 19 -10.82 -22.94 7.29
C LYS A 19 -11.80 -21.90 6.76
N SER A 20 -11.30 -20.91 6.04
CA SER A 20 -12.14 -19.88 5.41
C SER A 20 -11.37 -19.04 4.42
N PRO A 21 -12.07 -18.36 3.44
CA PRO A 21 -11.44 -17.37 2.57
C PRO A 21 -10.75 -16.23 3.34
N GLN A 22 -11.33 -15.80 4.47
CA GLN A 22 -10.76 -14.77 5.34
C GLN A 22 -9.38 -15.18 5.87
N LYS A 23 -9.26 -16.41 6.38
CA LYS A 23 -7.99 -16.94 6.89
C LYS A 23 -6.97 -17.16 5.76
N ALA A 24 -7.39 -17.60 4.58
CA ALA A 24 -6.52 -17.72 3.42
C ALA A 24 -6.01 -16.34 2.97
N PHE A 25 -6.90 -15.34 2.93
CA PHE A 25 -6.52 -13.96 2.60
C PHE A 25 -5.50 -13.39 3.59
N LEU A 26 -5.76 -13.49 4.90
CA LEU A 26 -4.88 -12.95 5.93
C LEU A 26 -3.54 -13.69 6.04
N ASN A 27 -3.59 -15.04 6.11
CA ASN A 27 -2.42 -15.83 6.50
C ASN A 27 -1.60 -16.34 5.31
N VAL A 28 -2.15 -16.29 4.10
CA VAL A 28 -1.42 -16.72 2.89
C VAL A 28 -1.21 -15.54 1.95
N TYR A 29 -2.28 -14.87 1.50
CA TYR A 29 -2.16 -13.84 0.49
C TYR A 29 -1.39 -12.60 0.99
N ILE A 30 -1.69 -12.08 2.18
CA ILE A 30 -0.99 -10.89 2.71
C ILE A 30 0.52 -11.13 2.86
N PRO A 31 1.00 -12.25 3.46
CA PRO A 31 2.43 -12.57 3.43
C PRO A 31 3.01 -12.68 2.01
N VAL A 32 2.31 -13.31 1.08
CA VAL A 32 2.77 -13.47 -0.31
C VAL A 32 2.93 -12.10 -1.00
N VAL A 33 1.97 -11.18 -0.83
CA VAL A 33 2.05 -9.84 -1.43
C VAL A 33 3.30 -9.09 -0.97
N PHE A 34 3.61 -9.12 0.32
CA PHE A 34 4.68 -8.30 0.87
C PHE A 34 6.03 -9.01 0.96
N PHE A 35 6.06 -10.34 0.95
CA PHE A 35 7.30 -11.09 1.08
C PHE A 35 7.84 -11.64 -0.24
N LEU A 36 6.99 -11.98 -1.21
CA LEU A 36 7.42 -12.56 -2.48
C LEU A 36 7.42 -11.54 -3.62
N PRO A 37 8.46 -11.56 -4.49
CA PRO A 37 8.56 -10.66 -5.63
C PRO A 37 7.47 -10.88 -6.67
N THR A 38 6.99 -9.80 -7.30
CA THR A 38 6.01 -9.85 -8.41
C THR A 38 6.65 -10.13 -9.77
N TYR A 39 7.96 -10.01 -9.89
CA TYR A 39 8.68 -10.14 -11.17
C TYR A 39 9.07 -11.56 -11.53
N TYR A 40 8.85 -12.54 -10.67
CA TYR A 40 8.94 -13.96 -11.02
C TYR A 40 7.59 -14.45 -11.50
N THR A 41 7.57 -15.00 -12.71
CA THR A 41 6.35 -15.48 -13.36
C THR A 41 6.53 -16.90 -13.87
N TRP A 42 5.44 -17.65 -13.92
CA TRP A 42 5.41 -18.95 -14.56
C TRP A 42 4.99 -18.78 -16.02
N LYS A 43 5.90 -19.09 -16.93
CA LYS A 43 5.64 -19.02 -18.36
C LYS A 43 4.77 -20.19 -18.79
N VAL A 44 3.51 -19.92 -19.14
CA VAL A 44 2.52 -20.91 -19.57
C VAL A 44 2.05 -20.54 -20.97
N ALA A 45 2.28 -21.45 -21.93
CA ALA A 45 1.86 -21.21 -23.31
C ALA A 45 0.33 -21.05 -23.39
N GLY A 46 -0.13 -19.98 -24.05
CA GLY A 46 -1.55 -19.69 -24.26
C GLY A 46 -2.31 -19.11 -23.06
N PHE A 47 -1.65 -18.90 -21.91
CA PHE A 47 -2.24 -18.29 -20.73
C PHE A 47 -1.43 -17.08 -20.26
N PRO A 48 -2.05 -16.12 -19.55
CA PRO A 48 -1.31 -15.07 -18.88
C PRO A 48 -0.26 -15.67 -17.92
N ASP A 49 0.96 -15.13 -17.94
CA ASP A 49 2.06 -15.57 -17.09
C ASP A 49 1.81 -15.20 -15.62
N PRO A 50 1.28 -16.10 -14.76
CA PRO A 50 0.95 -15.73 -13.39
C PRO A 50 2.21 -15.57 -12.54
N ASN A 51 2.14 -14.65 -11.57
CA ASN A 51 3.13 -14.52 -10.50
C ASN A 51 2.59 -15.13 -9.18
N PHE A 52 3.40 -15.09 -8.12
CA PHE A 52 3.02 -15.60 -6.79
C PHE A 52 1.71 -15.01 -6.27
N GLN A 53 1.51 -13.69 -6.45
CA GLN A 53 0.35 -12.97 -5.95
C GLN A 53 -0.94 -13.44 -6.63
N GLN A 54 -0.90 -13.62 -7.94
CA GLN A 54 -2.09 -14.07 -8.71
C GLN A 54 -2.46 -15.50 -8.42
N ILE A 55 -1.47 -16.40 -8.43
CA ILE A 55 -1.70 -17.81 -8.08
C ILE A 55 -2.32 -17.94 -6.70
N THR A 56 -1.98 -17.03 -5.78
CA THR A 56 -2.51 -17.06 -4.42
C THR A 56 -3.90 -16.42 -4.30
N ILE A 57 -4.15 -15.29 -4.97
CA ILE A 57 -5.42 -14.56 -4.80
C ILE A 57 -6.56 -15.19 -5.59
N LEU A 58 -6.26 -15.78 -6.76
CA LEU A 58 -7.27 -16.35 -7.65
C LEU A 58 -8.13 -17.43 -6.98
N PRO A 59 -7.60 -18.46 -6.32
CA PRO A 59 -8.44 -19.44 -5.65
C PRO A 59 -9.22 -18.85 -4.47
N ILE A 60 -8.70 -17.83 -3.78
CA ILE A 60 -9.40 -17.17 -2.68
C ILE A 60 -10.65 -16.47 -3.21
N ILE A 61 -10.54 -15.71 -4.31
CA ILE A 61 -11.69 -15.00 -4.89
C ILE A 61 -12.73 -15.99 -5.44
N ILE A 62 -12.29 -17.07 -6.10
CA ILE A 62 -13.19 -18.10 -6.61
C ILE A 62 -13.99 -18.75 -5.46
N ILE A 63 -13.31 -19.20 -4.39
CA ILE A 63 -13.97 -19.83 -3.25
C ILE A 63 -14.88 -18.82 -2.52
N TRP A 64 -14.48 -17.55 -2.43
CA TRP A 64 -15.31 -16.51 -1.84
C TRP A 64 -16.58 -16.24 -2.65
N VAL A 65 -16.49 -16.21 -3.98
CA VAL A 65 -17.66 -16.10 -4.88
C VAL A 65 -18.59 -17.31 -4.72
N LEU A 66 -18.04 -18.53 -4.73
CA LEU A 66 -18.81 -19.78 -4.54
C LEU A 66 -19.50 -19.84 -3.17
N ARG A 67 -18.98 -19.12 -2.15
CA ARG A 67 -19.60 -18.98 -0.81
C ARG A 67 -20.59 -17.80 -0.72
N GLY A 68 -21.03 -17.24 -1.83
CA GLY A 68 -22.05 -16.21 -1.89
C GLY A 68 -21.55 -14.80 -1.59
N MET A 69 -20.29 -14.48 -1.89
CA MET A 69 -19.71 -13.14 -1.82
C MET A 69 -19.92 -12.45 -0.45
N GLN A 70 -19.76 -13.19 0.63
CA GLN A 70 -20.02 -12.71 1.99
C GLN A 70 -19.23 -11.43 2.31
N GLY A 71 -19.90 -10.47 2.95
CA GLY A 71 -19.32 -9.18 3.34
C GLY A 71 -19.25 -8.14 2.20
N TRP A 72 -19.58 -8.51 0.97
CA TRP A 72 -19.64 -7.58 -0.15
C TRP A 72 -20.87 -6.65 -0.03
N ARG A 73 -20.63 -5.36 -0.22
CA ARG A 73 -21.66 -4.33 -0.37
C ARG A 73 -21.24 -3.38 -1.46
N PHE A 74 -22.10 -3.17 -2.44
CA PHE A 74 -21.83 -2.22 -3.53
C PHE A 74 -21.80 -0.79 -2.99
N SER A 75 -20.87 0.01 -3.48
CA SER A 75 -20.68 1.40 -3.07
C SER A 75 -20.21 2.27 -4.23
N PHE A 76 -20.27 3.58 -4.06
CA PHE A 76 -19.85 4.54 -5.09
C PHE A 76 -18.36 4.37 -5.50
N ILE A 77 -17.51 3.98 -4.56
CA ILE A 77 -16.07 3.72 -4.84
C ILE A 77 -15.90 2.53 -5.79
N ASP A 78 -16.81 1.54 -5.76
CA ASP A 78 -16.75 0.41 -6.69
C ASP A 78 -16.84 0.88 -8.14
N ILE A 79 -17.73 1.84 -8.42
CA ILE A 79 -17.88 2.43 -9.76
C ILE A 79 -16.55 3.06 -10.20
N MET A 80 -15.87 3.79 -9.30
CA MET A 80 -14.59 4.42 -9.62
C MET A 80 -13.49 3.39 -9.84
N VAL A 81 -13.43 2.33 -9.01
CA VAL A 81 -12.40 1.28 -9.14
C VAL A 81 -12.62 0.45 -10.39
N PHE A 82 -13.87 0.07 -10.70
CA PHE A 82 -14.20 -0.62 -11.94
C PHE A 82 -14.00 0.28 -13.17
N GLY A 83 -14.35 1.57 -13.06
CA GLY A 83 -14.08 2.57 -14.10
C GLY A 83 -12.58 2.73 -14.37
N TYR A 84 -11.75 2.79 -13.34
CA TYR A 84 -10.29 2.80 -13.47
C TYR A 84 -9.78 1.52 -14.17
N ALA A 85 -10.23 0.36 -13.71
CA ALA A 85 -9.84 -0.93 -14.28
C ALA A 85 -10.24 -1.03 -15.76
N PHE A 86 -11.45 -0.59 -16.10
CA PHE A 86 -11.93 -0.54 -17.48
C PHE A 86 -11.12 0.44 -18.34
N ALA A 87 -10.89 1.66 -17.88
CA ALA A 87 -10.16 2.69 -18.63
C ALA A 87 -8.73 2.26 -18.95
N VAL A 88 -8.04 1.70 -17.94
CA VAL A 88 -6.65 1.22 -18.09
C VAL A 88 -6.61 -0.02 -18.97
N GLY A 89 -7.55 -0.96 -18.82
CA GLY A 89 -7.65 -2.16 -19.64
C GLY A 89 -7.97 -1.85 -21.10
N TYR A 90 -8.94 -0.98 -21.34
CA TYR A 90 -9.32 -0.54 -22.67
C TYR A 90 -8.18 0.21 -23.37
N SER A 91 -7.51 1.11 -22.64
CA SER A 91 -6.35 1.84 -23.16
C SER A 91 -5.27 0.87 -23.64
N GLU A 92 -4.93 -0.15 -22.87
CA GLU A 92 -3.91 -1.12 -23.27
C GLU A 92 -4.39 -1.99 -24.44
N TYR A 93 -5.61 -2.55 -24.36
CA TYR A 93 -6.18 -3.39 -25.41
C TYR A 93 -6.26 -2.68 -26.76
N SER A 94 -6.70 -1.41 -26.78
CA SER A 94 -6.87 -0.62 -28.01
C SER A 94 -5.55 -0.33 -28.74
N HIS A 95 -4.41 -0.33 -28.01
CA HIS A 95 -3.10 -0.03 -28.62
C HIS A 95 -2.30 -1.26 -29.04
N VAL A 96 -2.43 -2.38 -28.30
CA VAL A 96 -1.56 -3.55 -28.54
C VAL A 96 -2.35 -4.83 -28.86
N GLY A 97 -3.69 -4.80 -28.79
CA GLY A 97 -4.53 -5.96 -29.02
C GLY A 97 -4.52 -6.97 -27.87
N TYR A 98 -5.26 -8.06 -28.04
CA TYR A 98 -5.48 -9.06 -26.98
C TYR A 98 -4.21 -9.80 -26.58
N SER A 99 -3.43 -10.27 -27.52
CA SER A 99 -2.26 -11.13 -27.27
C SER A 99 -1.20 -10.49 -26.37
N GLU A 100 -0.96 -9.18 -26.53
CA GLU A 100 0.03 -8.45 -25.73
C GLU A 100 -0.58 -7.85 -24.45
N SER A 101 -1.89 -7.55 -24.45
CA SER A 101 -2.56 -6.95 -23.30
C SER A 101 -3.02 -7.96 -22.24
N GLN A 102 -3.24 -9.24 -22.63
CA GLN A 102 -3.81 -10.26 -21.73
C GLN A 102 -3.06 -10.42 -20.41
N ASN A 103 -1.73 -10.43 -20.43
CA ASN A 103 -0.91 -10.51 -19.21
C ASN A 103 -1.11 -9.30 -18.29
N PHE A 104 -1.21 -8.12 -18.86
CA PHE A 104 -1.42 -6.89 -18.09
C PHE A 104 -2.85 -6.84 -17.53
N ILE A 105 -3.85 -7.23 -18.30
CA ILE A 105 -5.26 -7.26 -17.86
C ILE A 105 -5.43 -8.27 -16.72
N ALA A 106 -4.92 -9.50 -16.89
CA ALA A 106 -5.04 -10.53 -15.86
C ALA A 106 -4.22 -10.20 -14.61
N ASN A 107 -2.98 -9.80 -14.78
CA ASN A 107 -2.03 -9.65 -13.69
C ASN A 107 -2.03 -8.24 -13.10
N GLY A 108 -2.01 -7.22 -13.94
CA GLY A 108 -1.96 -5.82 -13.51
C GLY A 108 -3.33 -5.30 -13.07
N ILE A 109 -4.41 -5.65 -13.77
CA ILE A 109 -5.74 -5.12 -13.47
C ILE A 109 -6.52 -6.06 -12.55
N ALA A 110 -6.81 -7.28 -12.97
CA ALA A 110 -7.58 -8.19 -12.12
C ALA A 110 -6.79 -8.55 -10.83
N GLY A 111 -5.56 -9.00 -10.98
CA GLY A 111 -4.73 -9.50 -9.88
C GLY A 111 -4.19 -8.44 -8.92
N ALA A 112 -3.89 -7.22 -9.39
CA ALA A 112 -3.28 -6.18 -8.57
C ALA A 112 -4.23 -5.03 -8.19
N VAL A 113 -5.34 -4.84 -8.92
CA VAL A 113 -6.34 -3.79 -8.66
C VAL A 113 -7.62 -4.38 -8.08
N LEU A 114 -8.34 -5.17 -8.89
CA LEU A 114 -9.70 -5.59 -8.55
C LEU A 114 -9.75 -6.57 -7.37
N PHE A 115 -9.00 -7.67 -7.42
CA PHE A 115 -9.09 -8.71 -6.39
C PHE A 115 -8.60 -8.23 -5.02
N PRO A 116 -7.47 -7.51 -4.90
CA PRO A 116 -7.05 -6.93 -3.62
C PRO A 116 -8.08 -5.97 -3.04
N TYR A 117 -8.66 -5.10 -3.87
CA TYR A 117 -9.71 -4.18 -3.46
C TYR A 117 -10.96 -4.91 -2.96
N ILE A 118 -11.51 -5.82 -3.78
CA ILE A 118 -12.73 -6.56 -3.47
C ILE A 118 -12.58 -7.37 -2.17
N LEU A 119 -11.48 -8.14 -2.06
CA LEU A 119 -11.27 -9.01 -0.89
C LEU A 119 -10.97 -8.20 0.38
N SER A 120 -10.17 -7.14 0.30
CA SER A 120 -9.92 -6.30 1.48
C SER A 120 -11.18 -5.61 1.98
N LYS A 121 -12.02 -5.11 1.08
CA LYS A 121 -13.33 -4.52 1.40
C LYS A 121 -14.29 -5.53 2.03
N SER A 122 -14.31 -6.76 1.49
CA SER A 122 -15.29 -7.77 1.90
C SER A 122 -14.89 -8.58 3.12
N LEU A 123 -13.57 -8.76 3.37
CA LEU A 123 -13.10 -9.74 4.34
C LEU A 123 -12.50 -9.15 5.61
N ILE A 124 -12.16 -7.85 5.66
CA ILE A 124 -11.50 -7.26 6.83
C ILE A 124 -12.53 -6.78 7.85
N GLU A 125 -13.21 -5.67 7.56
CA GLU A 125 -14.11 -5.02 8.52
C GLU A 125 -15.41 -5.81 8.77
N PRO A 126 -16.07 -6.42 7.73
CA PRO A 126 -17.29 -7.17 7.96
C PRO A 126 -17.12 -8.38 8.90
N PHE A 127 -15.89 -8.86 9.06
CA PHE A 127 -15.56 -9.99 9.95
C PHE A 127 -14.71 -9.59 11.17
N ASN A 128 -14.61 -8.29 11.48
CA ASN A 128 -13.84 -7.76 12.61
C ASN A 128 -12.37 -8.21 12.62
N LEU A 129 -11.75 -8.32 11.44
CA LEU A 129 -10.37 -8.80 11.25
C LEU A 129 -9.34 -7.66 11.11
N ARG A 130 -9.72 -6.44 11.37
CA ARG A 130 -8.92 -5.21 11.28
C ARG A 130 -7.54 -5.34 11.94
N GLU A 131 -7.54 -5.74 13.21
CA GLU A 131 -6.28 -5.87 13.97
C GLU A 131 -5.43 -7.02 13.46
N GLN A 132 -6.05 -8.14 13.09
CA GLN A 132 -5.34 -9.31 12.57
C GLN A 132 -4.70 -8.98 11.21
N PHE A 133 -5.43 -8.27 10.35
CA PHE A 133 -4.91 -7.78 9.07
C PHE A 133 -3.70 -6.86 9.28
N ALA A 134 -3.82 -5.85 10.12
CA ALA A 134 -2.74 -4.91 10.40
C ALA A 134 -1.51 -5.60 11.02
N LYS A 135 -1.74 -6.51 11.99
CA LYS A 135 -0.66 -7.34 12.58
C LYS A 135 0.04 -8.19 11.52
N GLN A 136 -0.71 -8.82 10.62
CA GLN A 136 -0.14 -9.67 9.59
C GLN A 136 0.72 -8.88 8.59
N VAL A 137 0.24 -7.71 8.17
CA VAL A 137 1.04 -6.76 7.35
C VAL A 137 2.34 -6.39 8.06
N VAL A 138 2.24 -5.98 9.32
CA VAL A 138 3.40 -5.54 10.11
C VAL A 138 4.41 -6.67 10.33
N ILE A 139 3.96 -7.86 10.74
CA ILE A 139 4.86 -9.01 10.97
C ILE A 139 5.61 -9.36 9.68
N THR A 140 4.89 -9.43 8.56
CA THR A 140 5.52 -9.71 7.26
C THR A 140 6.56 -8.65 6.90
N LEU A 141 6.22 -7.37 7.07
CA LEU A 141 7.12 -6.27 6.74
C LEU A 141 8.30 -6.15 7.73
N VAL A 142 8.14 -6.56 8.99
CA VAL A 142 9.26 -6.66 9.94
C VAL A 142 10.29 -7.67 9.45
N ILE A 143 9.86 -8.85 8.98
CA ILE A 143 10.77 -9.84 8.40
C ILE A 143 11.49 -9.26 7.18
N VAL A 144 10.75 -8.63 6.27
CA VAL A 144 11.34 -7.98 5.09
C VAL A 144 12.31 -6.86 5.50
N ALA A 145 11.98 -6.06 6.50
CA ALA A 145 12.82 -4.97 7.00
C ALA A 145 14.16 -5.48 7.55
N ILE A 146 14.15 -6.59 8.30
CA ILE A 146 15.38 -7.24 8.79
C ILE A 146 16.26 -7.66 7.61
N LEU A 147 15.69 -8.35 6.61
CA LEU A 147 16.42 -8.82 5.44
C LEU A 147 16.90 -7.66 4.55
N ALA A 148 16.11 -6.58 4.44
CA ALA A 148 16.49 -5.38 3.72
C ALA A 148 17.64 -4.62 4.40
N THR A 149 17.58 -4.50 5.72
CA THR A 149 18.65 -3.90 6.52
C THR A 149 19.94 -4.73 6.42
N TYR A 150 19.84 -6.06 6.50
CA TYR A 150 20.96 -6.97 6.29
C TYR A 150 21.61 -6.76 4.91
N GLN A 151 20.81 -6.64 3.83
CA GLN A 151 21.32 -6.35 2.49
C GLN A 151 22.13 -5.04 2.47
N SER A 152 21.63 -3.99 3.11
CA SER A 152 22.30 -2.68 3.14
C SER A 152 23.62 -2.72 3.92
N ILE A 153 23.65 -3.40 5.08
CA ILE A 153 24.83 -3.48 5.94
C ILE A 153 25.92 -4.38 5.32
N THR A 154 25.54 -5.46 4.65
CA THR A 154 26.49 -6.39 4.01
C THR A 154 26.95 -5.93 2.63
N PHE A 155 26.56 -4.75 2.17
CA PHE A 155 26.87 -4.20 0.84
C PHE A 155 26.56 -5.17 -0.31
N SER A 156 25.50 -5.98 -0.16
CA SER A 156 25.14 -7.00 -1.14
C SER A 156 24.48 -6.39 -2.37
N ASN A 157 25.04 -6.67 -3.56
CA ASN A 157 24.48 -6.27 -4.85
C ASN A 157 23.20 -7.03 -5.22
N PHE A 158 22.94 -8.17 -4.57
CA PHE A 158 21.76 -8.99 -4.82
C PHE A 158 20.92 -9.09 -3.56
N THR A 159 19.61 -9.00 -3.72
CA THR A 159 18.68 -9.30 -2.63
C THR A 159 18.71 -10.78 -2.28
N ILE A 160 18.28 -11.12 -1.07
CA ILE A 160 18.15 -12.53 -0.64
C ILE A 160 17.18 -13.27 -1.55
N TRP A 161 16.10 -12.59 -1.98
CA TRP A 161 15.12 -13.16 -2.92
C TRP A 161 15.74 -13.51 -4.28
N GLN A 162 16.59 -12.66 -4.83
CA GLN A 162 17.32 -12.95 -6.08
C GLN A 162 18.27 -14.13 -5.90
N LYS A 163 18.97 -14.20 -4.77
CA LYS A 163 19.90 -15.32 -4.48
C LYS A 163 19.20 -16.67 -4.35
N ILE A 164 18.00 -16.69 -3.73
CA ILE A 164 17.26 -17.92 -3.47
C ILE A 164 16.37 -18.27 -4.66
N LEU A 165 15.47 -17.37 -5.05
CA LEU A 165 14.43 -17.63 -6.06
C LEU A 165 14.99 -17.64 -7.49
N GLY A 166 16.01 -16.84 -7.80
CA GLY A 166 16.64 -16.80 -9.12
C GLY A 166 17.08 -18.18 -9.63
N ARG A 167 17.44 -19.10 -8.72
CA ARG A 167 17.82 -20.48 -9.05
C ARG A 167 16.67 -21.30 -9.66
N PHE A 168 15.43 -20.97 -9.31
CA PHE A 168 14.23 -21.70 -9.76
C PHE A 168 13.59 -21.10 -11.01
N PHE A 169 13.96 -19.87 -11.38
CA PHE A 169 13.30 -19.13 -12.46
C PHE A 169 14.19 -18.88 -13.69
N GLY A 170 15.28 -19.64 -13.86
CA GLY A 170 16.05 -19.68 -15.10
C GLY A 170 16.56 -18.32 -15.59
N GLY A 171 17.04 -17.48 -14.71
CA GLY A 171 17.52 -16.12 -15.04
C GLY A 171 16.44 -15.04 -15.11
N GLN A 172 15.17 -15.38 -14.89
CA GLN A 172 14.17 -14.33 -14.62
C GLN A 172 14.57 -13.57 -13.35
N GLY A 173 14.23 -12.33 -13.30
CA GLY A 173 14.45 -11.51 -12.14
C GLY A 173 14.65 -10.07 -12.53
N TRP A 174 14.77 -9.22 -11.53
CA TRP A 174 14.98 -7.81 -11.73
C TRP A 174 16.46 -7.53 -12.02
N ILE A 175 16.75 -6.99 -13.21
CA ILE A 175 18.13 -6.81 -13.72
C ILE A 175 18.71 -5.43 -13.31
N TRP A 176 17.96 -4.62 -12.57
CA TRP A 176 18.45 -3.30 -12.19
C TRP A 176 19.60 -3.44 -11.19
N SER A 177 20.71 -2.77 -11.52
CA SER A 177 21.85 -2.70 -10.64
C SER A 177 21.48 -2.03 -9.32
N THR A 178 22.08 -2.50 -8.23
CA THR A 178 21.93 -1.88 -6.91
C THR A 178 22.42 -0.44 -6.98
N GLN A 179 21.55 0.51 -6.66
CA GLN A 179 21.89 1.91 -6.57
C GLN A 179 22.56 2.21 -5.25
N TYR A 180 23.54 3.08 -5.25
CA TYR A 180 24.25 3.55 -4.06
C TYR A 180 23.90 4.99 -3.74
N ARG A 181 23.87 5.32 -2.45
CA ARG A 181 23.72 6.69 -1.96
C ARG A 181 24.57 6.86 -0.70
N TRP A 182 25.42 7.90 -0.70
CA TRP A 182 26.40 8.14 0.37
C TRP A 182 27.31 6.93 0.67
N GLY A 183 27.66 6.17 -0.34
CA GLY A 183 28.47 4.93 -0.19
C GLY A 183 27.70 3.70 0.24
N PHE A 184 26.40 3.80 0.62
CA PHE A 184 25.59 2.67 1.04
C PHE A 184 24.68 2.16 -0.09
N PRO A 185 24.51 0.84 -0.24
CA PRO A 185 23.56 0.26 -1.18
C PRO A 185 22.13 0.51 -0.71
N ARG A 186 21.28 0.94 -1.64
CA ARG A 186 19.86 1.16 -1.41
C ARG A 186 19.12 -0.18 -1.44
N SER A 187 18.56 -0.58 -0.31
CA SER A 187 17.84 -1.84 -0.24
C SER A 187 16.50 -1.76 -0.99
N SER A 188 16.25 -2.74 -1.86
CA SER A 188 14.98 -2.89 -2.60
C SER A 188 14.09 -4.02 -2.05
N GLY A 189 14.64 -4.91 -1.23
CA GLY A 189 13.90 -6.09 -0.75
C GLY A 189 13.31 -6.91 -1.91
N PRO A 190 12.08 -7.41 -1.78
CA PRO A 190 11.38 -8.14 -2.84
C PRO A 190 10.71 -7.23 -3.90
N TYR A 191 10.82 -5.91 -3.79
CA TYR A 191 10.00 -4.96 -4.55
C TYR A 191 10.64 -4.49 -5.86
N GLY A 192 11.82 -5.01 -6.19
CA GLY A 192 12.53 -4.70 -7.43
C GLY A 192 13.21 -3.33 -7.48
N HIS A 193 12.71 -2.33 -6.75
CA HIS A 193 13.29 -0.99 -6.71
C HIS A 193 13.24 -0.40 -5.30
N ALA A 194 14.30 0.29 -4.87
CA ALA A 194 14.40 0.85 -3.53
C ALA A 194 13.31 1.88 -3.21
N ILE A 195 12.80 2.61 -4.21
CA ILE A 195 11.74 3.60 -4.01
C ILE A 195 10.41 2.91 -3.68
N LEU A 196 10.09 1.81 -4.38
CA LEU A 196 8.90 1.00 -4.08
C LEU A 196 9.00 0.37 -2.70
N ALA A 197 10.18 -0.13 -2.34
CA ALA A 197 10.48 -0.60 -0.98
C ALA A 197 10.23 0.50 0.06
N GLY A 198 10.71 1.71 -0.19
CA GLY A 198 10.51 2.86 0.69
C GLY A 198 9.02 3.15 0.95
N ILE A 199 8.18 3.17 -0.08
CA ILE A 199 6.73 3.40 0.07
C ILE A 199 6.10 2.31 0.96
N ILE A 200 6.39 1.04 0.68
CA ILE A 200 5.82 -0.09 1.43
C ILE A 200 6.30 -0.07 2.89
N MET A 201 7.58 0.18 3.13
CA MET A 201 8.16 0.22 4.48
C MET A 201 7.59 1.35 5.32
N VAL A 202 7.48 2.59 4.78
CA VAL A 202 6.92 3.72 5.53
C VAL A 202 5.41 3.54 5.78
N THR A 203 4.69 2.89 4.86
CA THR A 203 3.29 2.50 5.05
C THR A 203 3.16 1.48 6.19
N GLY A 204 3.98 0.44 6.19
CA GLY A 204 4.05 -0.54 7.28
C GLY A 204 4.43 0.09 8.62
N TYR A 205 5.41 0.98 8.63
CA TYR A 205 5.78 1.76 9.81
C TYR A 205 4.58 2.56 10.35
N ARG A 206 3.79 3.21 9.48
CA ARG A 206 2.61 3.97 9.90
C ARG A 206 1.52 3.08 10.50
N ILE A 207 1.25 1.92 9.90
CA ILE A 207 0.32 0.93 10.44
C ILE A 207 0.80 0.41 11.80
N GLN A 208 2.10 0.13 11.94
CA GLN A 208 2.70 -0.28 13.20
C GLN A 208 2.56 0.77 14.29
N ARG A 209 2.76 2.06 13.97
CA ARG A 209 2.55 3.16 14.95
C ARG A 209 1.10 3.22 15.44
N TRP A 210 0.13 2.95 14.57
CA TRP A 210 -1.26 2.83 14.99
C TRP A 210 -1.47 1.64 15.96
N LEU A 211 -0.94 0.46 15.64
CA LEU A 211 -1.04 -0.73 16.51
C LEU A 211 -0.37 -0.50 17.88
N GLU A 212 0.79 0.16 17.89
CA GLU A 212 1.52 0.49 19.12
C GLU A 212 0.75 1.50 19.97
N TRP A 213 0.30 2.60 19.39
CA TRP A 213 -0.41 3.65 20.11
C TRP A 213 -1.81 3.21 20.57
N SER A 214 -2.46 2.32 19.84
CA SER A 214 -3.72 1.71 20.25
C SER A 214 -3.54 0.56 21.27
N ARG A 215 -2.29 0.25 21.68
CA ARG A 215 -1.95 -0.82 22.64
C ARG A 215 -2.48 -2.20 22.23
N ILE A 216 -2.53 -2.47 20.91
CA ILE A 216 -3.10 -3.72 20.37
C ILE A 216 -2.12 -4.89 20.50
N TRP A 217 -0.82 -4.64 20.62
CA TRP A 217 0.18 -5.67 20.87
C TRP A 217 0.15 -6.13 22.31
N PRO A 218 0.34 -7.44 22.57
CA PRO A 218 0.50 -7.93 23.94
C PRO A 218 1.76 -7.31 24.60
N ALA A 219 1.70 -7.12 25.90
CA ALA A 219 2.83 -6.57 26.65
C ALA A 219 4.09 -7.43 26.53
N HIS A 220 3.91 -8.77 26.46
CA HIS A 220 4.98 -9.74 26.32
C HIS A 220 4.67 -10.74 25.21
N ILE A 221 5.66 -11.04 24.37
CA ILE A 221 5.64 -12.13 23.39
C ILE A 221 6.75 -13.10 23.82
N ARG A 222 6.40 -14.36 24.06
CA ARG A 222 7.34 -15.39 24.57
C ARG A 222 8.65 -15.47 23.76
N GLN A 223 8.55 -15.37 22.43
CA GLN A 223 9.71 -15.42 21.52
C GLN A 223 10.61 -14.19 21.61
N LEU A 224 10.13 -13.09 22.19
CA LEU A 224 10.82 -11.82 22.34
C LEU A 224 11.09 -11.45 23.81
N SER A 225 10.92 -12.40 24.75
CA SER A 225 11.10 -12.16 26.18
C SER A 225 12.53 -11.79 26.59
N TRP A 226 13.51 -12.08 25.75
CA TRP A 226 14.92 -11.72 25.91
C TRP A 226 15.22 -10.23 25.59
N LEU A 227 14.26 -9.51 24.96
CA LEU A 227 14.44 -8.11 24.63
C LEU A 227 14.12 -7.21 25.82
N PRO A 228 14.93 -6.16 26.09
CA PRO A 228 14.68 -5.20 27.17
C PRO A 228 13.58 -4.19 26.83
N ILE A 229 13.00 -4.26 25.63
CA ILE A 229 11.96 -3.34 25.12
C ILE A 229 10.69 -4.11 24.77
N SER A 230 9.54 -3.42 24.81
CA SER A 230 8.27 -4.02 24.44
C SER A 230 8.27 -4.49 22.97
N PRO A 231 7.57 -5.58 22.63
CA PRO A 231 7.46 -6.08 21.26
C PRO A 231 6.97 -5.00 20.27
N ALA A 232 6.04 -4.15 20.71
CA ALA A 232 5.52 -3.05 19.90
C ALA A 232 6.63 -2.07 19.50
N ARG A 233 7.48 -1.64 20.45
CA ARG A 233 8.61 -0.75 20.18
C ARG A 233 9.67 -1.43 19.31
N PHE A 234 9.93 -2.71 19.53
CA PHE A 234 10.85 -3.49 18.72
C PHE A 234 10.42 -3.48 17.24
N PHE A 235 9.15 -3.79 16.95
CA PHE A 235 8.64 -3.76 15.57
C PHE A 235 8.71 -2.36 14.96
N THR A 236 8.44 -1.33 15.75
CA THR A 236 8.57 0.07 15.30
C THR A 236 10.00 0.41 14.90
N LEU A 237 10.99 0.03 15.71
CA LEU A 237 12.41 0.27 15.41
C LEU A 237 12.87 -0.50 14.18
N ILE A 238 12.49 -1.76 14.03
CA ILE A 238 12.86 -2.58 12.85
C ILE A 238 12.27 -1.98 11.56
N LEU A 239 11.00 -1.58 11.56
CA LEU A 239 10.39 -0.96 10.39
C LEU A 239 10.98 0.41 10.07
N LEU A 240 11.37 1.19 11.09
CA LEU A 240 12.09 2.43 10.90
C LEU A 240 13.46 2.17 10.25
N MET A 241 14.22 1.21 10.75
CA MET A 241 15.52 0.82 10.17
C MET A 241 15.36 0.32 8.72
N GLY A 242 14.36 -0.54 8.45
CA GLY A 242 14.05 -0.99 7.08
C GLY A 242 13.67 0.16 6.14
N SER A 243 12.93 1.14 6.63
CA SER A 243 12.59 2.35 5.86
C SER A 243 13.85 3.18 5.54
N LEU A 244 14.73 3.38 6.52
CA LEU A 244 15.99 4.10 6.35
C LEU A 244 16.96 3.37 5.42
N ALA A 245 17.04 2.03 5.47
CA ALA A 245 17.89 1.21 4.60
C ALA A 245 17.56 1.36 3.10
N THR A 246 16.36 1.83 2.75
CA THR A 246 16.01 2.16 1.36
C THR A 246 16.70 3.44 0.85
N LEU A 247 17.12 4.34 1.73
CA LEU A 247 17.76 5.63 1.46
C LEU A 247 16.95 6.50 0.48
N VAL A 248 15.62 6.44 0.54
CA VAL A 248 14.70 7.14 -0.38
C VAL A 248 14.12 8.36 0.29
N ARG A 249 14.48 9.56 -0.19
CA ARG A 249 14.08 10.83 0.43
C ARG A 249 12.58 11.11 0.35
N GLY A 250 11.95 10.84 -0.82
CA GLY A 250 10.53 11.14 -1.06
C GLY A 250 9.59 10.44 -0.07
N PRO A 251 9.55 9.11 0.00
CA PRO A 251 8.74 8.37 0.97
C PRO A 251 9.07 8.68 2.43
N LEU A 252 10.34 8.92 2.79
CA LEU A 252 10.71 9.30 4.15
C LEU A 252 10.16 10.68 4.53
N LEU A 253 10.25 11.67 3.63
CA LEU A 253 9.64 12.98 3.84
C LEU A 253 8.11 12.86 3.95
N ALA A 254 7.49 12.08 3.07
CA ALA A 254 6.06 11.80 3.13
C ALA A 254 5.64 11.19 4.47
N ALA A 255 6.44 10.24 5.01
CA ALA A 255 6.20 9.64 6.32
C ALA A 255 6.26 10.66 7.46
N VAL A 256 7.23 11.60 7.43
CA VAL A 256 7.35 12.69 8.42
C VAL A 256 6.11 13.58 8.36
N ILE A 257 5.72 14.06 7.19
CA ILE A 257 4.52 14.90 7.01
C ILE A 257 3.27 14.16 7.49
N ALA A 258 3.10 12.92 7.07
CA ALA A 258 1.94 12.11 7.42
C ALA A 258 1.88 11.71 8.91
N ALA A 259 3.00 11.77 9.64
CA ALA A 259 3.03 11.44 11.07
C ALA A 259 2.21 12.41 11.94
N PHE A 260 2.01 13.65 11.50
CA PHE A 260 1.23 14.64 12.22
C PHE A 260 -0.29 14.46 12.07
N ILE A 261 -0.75 13.82 10.99
CA ILE A 261 -2.19 13.66 10.70
C ILE A 261 -2.94 12.90 11.81
N PRO A 262 -2.46 11.74 12.30
CA PRO A 262 -3.16 11.01 13.35
C PRO A 262 -3.20 11.73 14.70
N LEU A 263 -2.32 12.71 14.93
CA LEU A 263 -2.33 13.53 16.15
C LEU A 263 -3.54 14.47 16.21
N ILE A 264 -4.09 14.84 15.04
CA ILE A 264 -5.34 15.62 14.96
C ILE A 264 -6.47 14.86 15.68
N GLY A 265 -6.50 13.52 15.58
CA GLY A 265 -7.51 12.67 16.21
C GLY A 265 -7.57 12.77 17.74
N TYR A 266 -6.47 13.10 18.40
CA TYR A 266 -6.37 13.26 19.85
C TYR A 266 -6.76 14.66 20.32
N THR A 267 -6.65 15.67 19.46
CA THR A 267 -6.82 17.08 19.82
C THR A 267 -8.30 17.41 20.01
N LYS A 268 -8.66 18.06 21.13
CA LYS A 268 -10.05 18.50 21.39
C LYS A 268 -10.50 19.59 20.42
N LYS A 269 -9.63 20.53 20.04
CA LYS A 269 -9.91 21.65 19.13
C LYS A 269 -9.45 21.33 17.69
N ARG A 270 -9.91 20.21 17.13
CA ARG A 270 -9.47 19.69 15.82
C ARG A 270 -9.61 20.69 14.68
N TRP A 271 -10.78 21.34 14.59
CA TRP A 271 -11.04 22.34 13.55
C TRP A 271 -10.07 23.51 13.60
N LEU A 272 -9.74 23.97 14.80
CA LEU A 272 -8.74 25.04 14.97
C LEU A 272 -7.37 24.60 14.45
N VAL A 273 -6.93 23.39 14.79
CA VAL A 273 -5.65 22.84 14.28
C VAL A 273 -5.66 22.72 12.75
N VAL A 274 -6.76 22.22 12.16
CA VAL A 274 -6.90 22.10 10.69
C VAL A 274 -6.88 23.48 10.03
N ILE A 275 -7.58 24.47 10.59
CA ILE A 275 -7.60 25.84 10.06
C ILE A 275 -6.20 26.46 10.15
N ILE A 276 -5.51 26.32 11.28
CA ILE A 276 -4.14 26.85 11.44
C ILE A 276 -3.19 26.20 10.42
N LEU A 277 -3.26 24.88 10.27
CA LEU A 277 -2.44 24.15 9.27
C LEU A 277 -2.76 24.60 7.85
N PHE A 278 -4.05 24.78 7.52
CA PHE A 278 -4.47 25.26 6.20
C PHE A 278 -3.93 26.67 5.93
N ILE A 279 -4.09 27.60 6.87
CA ILE A 279 -3.58 28.96 6.75
C ILE A 279 -2.05 28.94 6.60
N ALA A 280 -1.34 28.15 7.42
CA ALA A 280 0.12 28.01 7.31
C ALA A 280 0.55 27.49 5.94
N ILE A 281 -0.15 26.47 5.40
CA ILE A 281 0.11 25.92 4.05
C ILE A 281 -0.11 27.01 3.00
N VAL A 282 -1.21 27.77 3.06
CA VAL A 282 -1.50 28.85 2.10
C VAL A 282 -0.43 29.94 2.17
N ILE A 283 -0.06 30.39 3.38
CA ILE A 283 0.97 31.43 3.54
C ILE A 283 2.33 30.97 3.01
N ILE A 284 2.70 29.71 3.26
CA ILE A 284 3.99 29.15 2.82
C ILE A 284 3.98 28.82 1.34
N SER A 285 2.84 28.43 0.76
CA SER A 285 2.76 27.99 -0.63
C SER A 285 3.11 29.07 -1.64
N VAL A 286 2.70 30.31 -1.42
CA VAL A 286 2.96 31.42 -2.36
C VAL A 286 4.47 31.69 -2.50
N PRO A 287 5.24 31.97 -1.42
CA PRO A 287 6.68 32.18 -1.55
C PRO A 287 7.40 30.90 -2.00
N ALA A 288 6.93 29.71 -1.59
CA ALA A 288 7.53 28.44 -2.02
C ALA A 288 7.37 28.21 -3.52
N ILE A 289 6.19 28.46 -4.09
CA ILE A 289 5.95 28.35 -5.55
C ILE A 289 6.80 29.37 -6.31
N THR A 290 6.84 30.63 -5.85
CA THR A 290 7.64 31.67 -6.49
C THR A 290 9.12 31.31 -6.47
N TRP A 291 9.63 30.91 -5.31
CA TRP A 291 11.00 30.44 -5.18
C TRP A 291 11.29 29.24 -6.09
N PHE A 292 10.38 28.24 -6.13
CA PHE A 292 10.52 27.05 -6.97
C PHE A 292 10.54 27.42 -8.46
N MET A 293 9.63 28.30 -8.91
CA MET A 293 9.58 28.72 -10.31
C MET A 293 10.88 29.43 -10.72
N ASN A 294 11.40 30.33 -9.87
CA ASN A 294 12.68 30.98 -10.10
C ASN A 294 13.84 29.97 -10.12
N TYR A 295 13.77 28.94 -9.26
CA TYR A 295 14.80 27.89 -9.16
C TYR A 295 14.85 26.98 -10.39
N VAL A 296 13.73 26.71 -11.05
CA VAL A 296 13.66 25.84 -12.23
C VAL A 296 13.72 26.57 -13.57
N SER A 297 13.58 27.91 -13.58
CA SER A 297 13.65 28.73 -14.79
C SER A 297 15.08 29.09 -15.24
N VAL A 298 16.09 28.67 -14.49
CA VAL A 298 17.50 28.89 -14.79
C VAL A 298 17.96 27.92 -15.88
N ASP A 299 18.87 28.39 -16.76
CA ASP A 299 19.46 27.55 -17.81
C ASP A 299 20.24 26.37 -17.16
N PRO A 300 19.96 25.10 -17.56
CA PRO A 300 20.63 23.93 -17.02
C PRO A 300 22.16 23.96 -17.15
N GLU A 301 22.68 24.60 -18.22
CA GLU A 301 24.11 24.69 -18.47
C GLU A 301 24.82 25.67 -17.53
N SER A 302 24.08 26.63 -16.95
CA SER A 302 24.63 27.61 -16.01
C SER A 302 24.73 27.12 -14.58
N VAL A 303 24.22 25.87 -14.28
CA VAL A 303 24.10 25.36 -12.93
C VAL A 303 25.22 24.35 -12.64
N GLU A 304 26.04 24.64 -11.65
CA GLU A 304 27.16 23.78 -11.24
C GLU A 304 26.73 22.55 -10.39
N THR A 305 25.62 22.67 -9.64
CA THR A 305 25.21 21.63 -8.68
C THR A 305 24.35 20.54 -9.33
N LYS A 306 24.80 19.29 -9.28
CA LYS A 306 24.05 18.11 -9.77
C LYS A 306 22.63 17.98 -9.18
N SER A 307 22.41 18.44 -7.95
CA SER A 307 21.09 18.43 -7.32
C SER A 307 20.12 19.40 -7.98
N HIS A 308 20.58 20.60 -8.34
CA HIS A 308 19.80 21.62 -9.03
C HIS A 308 19.46 21.16 -10.46
N GLN A 309 20.47 20.68 -11.20
CA GLN A 309 20.27 20.10 -12.54
C GLN A 309 19.21 18.99 -12.53
N THR A 310 19.17 18.14 -11.50
CA THR A 310 18.16 17.09 -11.35
C THR A 310 16.75 17.66 -11.16
N VAL A 311 16.59 18.79 -10.48
CA VAL A 311 15.27 19.43 -10.28
C VAL A 311 14.79 20.06 -11.57
N ILE A 312 15.66 20.79 -12.29
CA ILE A 312 15.36 21.38 -13.60
C ILE A 312 14.97 20.27 -14.59
N TYR A 313 15.76 19.20 -14.66
CA TYR A 313 15.46 18.04 -15.50
C TYR A 313 14.05 17.46 -15.24
N ARG A 314 13.66 17.31 -13.97
CA ARG A 314 12.31 16.82 -13.61
C ARG A 314 11.20 17.80 -14.01
N TRP A 315 11.46 19.09 -13.92
CA TRP A 315 10.51 20.11 -14.36
C TRP A 315 10.33 20.09 -15.88
N GLN A 316 11.42 20.05 -16.64
CA GLN A 316 11.39 19.91 -18.10
C GLN A 316 10.72 18.62 -18.54
N LEU A 317 10.97 17.50 -17.81
CA LEU A 317 10.31 16.24 -18.06
C LEU A 317 8.78 16.36 -17.92
N ILE A 318 8.29 17.08 -16.92
CA ILE A 318 6.83 17.29 -16.75
C ILE A 318 6.27 18.06 -17.94
N ILE A 319 6.92 19.16 -18.36
CA ILE A 319 6.45 19.99 -19.47
C ILE A 319 6.41 19.17 -20.77
N ASN A 320 7.53 18.52 -21.12
CA ASN A 320 7.65 17.77 -22.37
C ASN A 320 6.63 16.61 -22.46
N TYR A 321 6.46 15.87 -21.38
CA TYR A 321 5.52 14.72 -21.39
C TYR A 321 4.05 15.11 -21.25
N ILE A 322 3.73 16.30 -20.71
CA ILE A 322 2.35 16.81 -20.72
C ILE A 322 1.92 17.10 -22.17
N GLU A 323 2.79 17.72 -22.97
CA GLU A 323 2.47 18.01 -24.39
C GLU A 323 2.25 16.70 -25.17
N LEU A 324 3.11 15.70 -25.00
CA LEU A 324 2.92 14.38 -25.60
C LEU A 324 1.63 13.67 -25.12
N ALA A 325 1.26 13.83 -23.85
CA ALA A 325 0.04 13.24 -23.32
C ALA A 325 -1.22 13.89 -23.89
N LYS A 326 -1.19 15.19 -24.22
CA LYS A 326 -2.31 15.90 -24.86
C LYS A 326 -2.63 15.39 -26.26
N GLU A 327 -1.66 14.84 -26.99
CA GLU A 327 -1.89 14.28 -28.33
C GLU A 327 -2.87 13.10 -28.32
N LYS A 328 -2.91 12.31 -27.20
CA LYS A 328 -3.86 11.22 -26.98
C LYS A 328 -4.60 11.41 -25.66
N LEU A 329 -5.34 12.49 -25.56
CA LEU A 329 -5.93 13.02 -24.33
C LEU A 329 -6.76 12.01 -23.54
N TYR A 330 -7.67 11.25 -24.19
CA TYR A 330 -8.69 10.45 -23.48
C TYR A 330 -8.15 9.14 -22.91
N PHE A 331 -7.49 8.31 -23.72
CA PHE A 331 -7.02 6.96 -23.35
C PHE A 331 -5.51 6.78 -23.41
N GLY A 332 -4.77 7.87 -23.69
CA GLY A 332 -3.31 7.86 -23.71
C GLY A 332 -2.72 7.03 -24.85
N TRP A 333 -1.44 6.65 -24.70
CA TRP A 333 -0.64 5.95 -25.69
C TRP A 333 -0.52 4.43 -25.45
N GLY A 334 -1.10 3.91 -24.37
CA GLY A 334 -0.85 2.56 -23.90
C GLY A 334 0.51 2.42 -23.19
N ARG A 335 0.69 1.30 -22.51
CA ARG A 335 1.86 1.05 -21.66
C ARG A 335 3.16 0.84 -22.48
N LEU A 336 3.06 0.24 -23.66
CA LEU A 336 4.22 -0.18 -24.47
C LEU A 336 4.58 0.82 -25.57
N LYS A 337 3.64 1.64 -26.04
CA LYS A 337 3.80 2.47 -27.25
C LYS A 337 3.93 3.98 -27.00
N TYR A 338 4.01 4.41 -25.75
CA TYR A 338 4.18 5.85 -25.50
C TYR A 338 5.55 6.35 -25.99
N PRO A 339 5.58 7.54 -26.62
CA PRO A 339 6.81 8.12 -27.13
C PRO A 339 7.76 8.49 -25.98
N LYS A 340 9.06 8.38 -26.22
CA LYS A 340 10.11 8.78 -25.27
C LYS A 340 10.84 10.01 -25.79
N VAL A 341 10.98 10.98 -24.92
CA VAL A 341 11.79 12.17 -25.20
C VAL A 341 13.27 11.81 -25.10
N ASN A 342 14.08 12.24 -26.06
CA ASN A 342 15.52 12.01 -26.05
C ASN A 342 16.15 12.57 -24.76
N GLY A 343 16.99 11.76 -24.11
CA GLY A 343 17.61 12.12 -22.83
C GLY A 343 16.70 11.96 -21.61
N GLN A 344 15.39 11.63 -21.78
CA GLN A 344 14.42 11.51 -20.71
C GLN A 344 13.80 10.11 -20.66
N GLY A 345 14.62 9.09 -20.41
CA GLY A 345 14.19 7.68 -20.47
C GLY A 345 13.31 7.18 -19.30
N SER A 346 13.28 7.88 -18.16
CA SER A 346 12.52 7.49 -16.97
C SER A 346 11.58 8.61 -16.52
N ILE A 347 10.29 8.28 -16.36
CA ILE A 347 9.28 9.21 -15.86
C ILE A 347 9.05 8.93 -14.38
N ASP A 348 9.67 9.73 -13.52
CA ASP A 348 9.61 9.60 -12.07
C ASP A 348 8.41 10.37 -11.47
N ASN A 349 7.25 10.29 -12.10
CA ASN A 349 5.98 10.86 -11.63
C ASN A 349 4.84 9.95 -12.09
N HIS A 350 4.14 9.34 -11.14
CA HIS A 350 3.09 8.37 -11.47
C HIS A 350 1.87 9.01 -12.14
N PHE A 351 1.50 10.22 -11.73
CA PHE A 351 0.34 10.91 -12.29
C PHE A 351 0.58 11.27 -13.76
N LEU A 352 1.76 11.79 -14.07
CA LEU A 352 2.18 12.06 -15.43
C LEU A 352 2.24 10.77 -16.26
N LEU A 353 2.78 9.69 -15.68
CA LEU A 353 2.87 8.40 -16.34
C LEU A 353 1.50 7.79 -16.62
N LEU A 354 0.52 7.93 -15.69
CA LEU A 354 -0.87 7.53 -15.92
C LEU A 354 -1.52 8.34 -17.02
N PHE A 355 -1.33 9.67 -17.02
CA PHE A 355 -1.86 10.54 -18.05
C PHE A 355 -1.32 10.17 -19.44
N LEU A 356 -0.01 9.98 -19.54
CA LEU A 356 0.63 9.59 -20.79
C LEU A 356 0.15 8.22 -21.30
N LYS A 357 0.07 7.23 -20.42
CA LYS A 357 -0.28 5.85 -20.79
C LYS A 357 -1.76 5.61 -20.98
N HIS A 358 -2.60 6.18 -20.10
CA HIS A 358 -4.02 5.84 -20.01
C HIS A 358 -4.94 7.07 -20.11
N GLY A 359 -4.37 8.23 -20.48
CA GLY A 359 -5.10 9.47 -20.72
C GLY A 359 -5.74 10.06 -19.47
N ILE A 360 -6.54 11.11 -19.73
CA ILE A 360 -7.25 11.82 -18.65
C ILE A 360 -8.30 10.96 -17.96
N ILE A 361 -8.87 9.95 -18.66
CA ILE A 361 -9.88 9.07 -18.08
C ILE A 361 -9.23 8.15 -17.04
N GLY A 362 -8.10 7.49 -17.38
CA GLY A 362 -7.38 6.64 -16.43
C GLY A 362 -6.83 7.43 -15.24
N LEU A 363 -6.21 8.58 -15.49
CA LEU A 363 -5.75 9.48 -14.43
C LEU A 363 -6.92 10.01 -13.58
N GLY A 364 -8.03 10.41 -14.22
CA GLY A 364 -9.20 10.96 -13.55
C GLY A 364 -9.82 9.98 -12.57
N PHE A 365 -10.04 8.73 -12.96
CA PHE A 365 -10.54 7.71 -12.03
C PHE A 365 -9.57 7.44 -10.88
N PHE A 366 -8.27 7.38 -11.13
CA PHE A 366 -7.27 7.18 -10.09
C PHE A 366 -7.29 8.31 -9.06
N LEU A 367 -7.28 9.57 -9.52
CA LEU A 367 -7.37 10.74 -8.65
C LEU A 367 -8.72 10.80 -7.92
N ALA A 368 -9.82 10.46 -8.60
CA ALA A 368 -11.14 10.40 -8.01
C ALA A 368 -11.19 9.39 -6.84
N ILE A 369 -10.64 8.18 -7.02
CA ILE A 369 -10.53 7.20 -5.93
C ILE A 369 -9.73 7.80 -4.77
N MET A 370 -8.55 8.32 -5.04
CA MET A 370 -7.64 8.81 -4.01
C MET A 370 -8.23 9.99 -3.23
N PHE A 371 -8.71 11.02 -3.91
CA PHE A 371 -9.26 12.21 -3.24
C PHE A 371 -10.61 11.95 -2.58
N THR A 372 -11.48 11.14 -3.18
CA THR A 372 -12.76 10.77 -2.54
C THR A 372 -12.49 10.02 -1.24
N MET A 373 -11.55 9.07 -1.23
CA MET A 373 -11.19 8.34 -0.01
C MET A 373 -10.57 9.27 1.04
N MET A 374 -9.68 10.18 0.64
CA MET A 374 -9.09 11.16 1.56
C MET A 374 -10.15 12.06 2.19
N ILE A 375 -11.07 12.62 1.39
CA ILE A 375 -12.15 13.49 1.88
C ILE A 375 -13.08 12.72 2.82
N ARG A 376 -13.54 11.53 2.42
CA ARG A 376 -14.46 10.72 3.22
C ARG A 376 -13.82 10.28 4.55
N LEU A 377 -12.56 9.86 4.54
CA LEU A 377 -11.81 9.52 5.75
C LEU A 377 -11.61 10.74 6.65
N PHE A 378 -11.30 11.88 6.08
CA PHE A 378 -11.16 13.13 6.83
C PHE A 378 -12.47 13.52 7.51
N VAL A 379 -13.57 13.63 6.75
CA VAL A 379 -14.90 13.99 7.28
C VAL A 379 -15.36 13.00 8.35
N HIS A 380 -15.25 11.69 8.07
CA HIS A 380 -15.59 10.65 9.03
C HIS A 380 -14.76 10.75 10.31
N SER A 381 -13.44 10.92 10.20
CA SER A 381 -12.55 11.00 11.37
C SER A 381 -12.75 12.28 12.18
N MET A 382 -13.12 13.39 11.52
CA MET A 382 -13.47 14.65 12.19
C MET A 382 -14.78 14.57 12.97
N SER A 383 -15.75 13.77 12.51
CA SER A 383 -17.03 13.56 13.19
C SER A 383 -16.96 12.62 14.40
N GLN A 384 -15.92 11.79 14.50
CA GLN A 384 -15.74 10.89 15.63
C GLN A 384 -15.29 11.67 16.90
N PRO A 385 -15.56 11.18 18.12
CA PRO A 385 -15.03 11.80 19.33
C PRO A 385 -13.49 11.76 19.36
N PRO A 386 -12.82 12.67 20.11
CA PRO A 386 -11.38 12.62 20.32
C PRO A 386 -10.94 11.29 20.92
N THR A 387 -9.83 10.74 20.39
CA THR A 387 -9.26 9.51 20.94
C THR A 387 -8.55 9.80 22.25
N GLU A 388 -8.58 8.84 23.19
CA GLU A 388 -7.90 8.97 24.48
C GLU A 388 -6.37 8.94 24.34
N LEU A 389 -5.86 8.20 23.37
CA LEU A 389 -4.43 8.04 23.11
C LEU A 389 -4.02 8.78 21.83
N PRO A 390 -2.89 9.51 21.84
CA PRO A 390 -2.41 10.18 20.64
C PRO A 390 -2.12 9.15 19.53
N GLY A 391 -2.62 9.42 18.32
CA GLY A 391 -2.36 8.59 17.14
C GLY A 391 -3.13 7.26 17.06
N SER A 392 -4.06 6.97 17.98
CA SER A 392 -4.85 5.75 17.98
C SER A 392 -6.05 5.78 17.03
N SER A 393 -6.37 6.92 16.42
CA SER A 393 -7.43 7.02 15.42
C SER A 393 -7.08 6.26 14.13
N LEU A 394 -7.86 5.21 13.81
CA LEU A 394 -7.67 4.46 12.57
C LEU A 394 -8.00 5.32 11.35
N GLY A 395 -9.07 6.11 11.37
CA GLY A 395 -9.47 6.92 10.23
C GLY A 395 -8.40 7.95 9.83
N PHE A 396 -7.81 8.67 10.80
CA PHE A 396 -6.67 9.55 10.54
C PHE A 396 -5.40 8.77 10.15
N THR A 397 -5.21 7.54 10.64
CA THR A 397 -4.12 6.68 10.20
C THR A 397 -4.30 6.29 8.73
N LEU A 398 -5.47 5.84 8.31
CA LEU A 398 -5.77 5.52 6.91
C LEU A 398 -5.60 6.76 6.02
N LEU A 399 -6.09 7.94 6.45
CA LEU A 399 -5.85 9.20 5.75
C LEU A 399 -4.36 9.48 5.57
N SER A 400 -3.54 9.25 6.60
CA SER A 400 -2.09 9.44 6.53
C SER A 400 -1.41 8.50 5.52
N LEU A 401 -1.94 7.28 5.30
CA LEU A 401 -1.45 6.37 4.27
C LEU A 401 -1.69 6.93 2.86
N TYR A 402 -2.84 7.55 2.60
CA TYR A 402 -3.11 8.22 1.31
C TYR A 402 -2.19 9.43 1.11
N VAL A 403 -1.89 10.20 2.15
CA VAL A 403 -0.94 11.32 2.05
C VAL A 403 0.48 10.81 1.75
N ILE A 404 0.91 9.70 2.37
CA ILE A 404 2.18 9.03 2.01
C ILE A 404 2.19 8.65 0.54
N MET A 405 1.11 8.02 0.04
CA MET A 405 0.98 7.64 -1.36
C MET A 405 0.99 8.85 -2.28
N LEU A 406 0.19 9.89 -1.99
CA LEU A 406 0.10 11.10 -2.81
C LEU A 406 1.46 11.76 -3.02
N ILE A 407 2.20 12.02 -1.93
CA ILE A 407 3.52 12.66 -1.98
C ILE A 407 4.56 11.76 -2.66
N SER A 408 4.53 10.47 -2.36
CA SER A 408 5.48 9.52 -2.95
C SER A 408 5.26 9.37 -4.45
N LEU A 409 4.01 9.24 -4.91
CA LEU A 409 3.66 9.03 -6.31
C LEU A 409 3.87 10.28 -7.17
N ALA A 410 3.92 11.47 -6.59
CA ALA A 410 4.34 12.68 -7.28
C ALA A 410 5.85 12.66 -7.67
N THR A 411 6.64 11.80 -7.03
CA THR A 411 8.11 11.72 -7.22
C THR A 411 8.59 10.36 -7.71
N VAL A 412 7.68 9.39 -7.93
CA VAL A 412 8.02 8.05 -8.41
C VAL A 412 6.81 7.40 -9.10
N TRP A 413 7.07 6.43 -9.97
CA TRP A 413 6.02 5.59 -10.55
C TRP A 413 5.53 4.51 -9.56
N MET A 414 4.27 4.10 -9.68
CA MET A 414 3.69 3.00 -8.91
C MET A 414 3.77 1.70 -9.71
N GLY A 415 4.25 0.63 -9.09
CA GLY A 415 4.34 -0.66 -9.74
C GLY A 415 4.49 -1.82 -8.76
N GLY A 416 4.36 -3.04 -9.25
CA GLY A 416 4.47 -4.24 -8.43
C GLY A 416 3.58 -4.21 -7.20
N GLN A 417 4.16 -4.54 -6.04
CA GLN A 417 3.43 -4.63 -4.77
C GLN A 417 2.83 -3.31 -4.27
N THR A 418 3.33 -2.14 -4.71
CA THR A 418 2.75 -0.85 -4.30
C THR A 418 1.35 -0.64 -4.89
N LEU A 419 1.08 -1.20 -6.07
CA LEU A 419 -0.25 -1.20 -6.68
C LEU A 419 -1.23 -2.05 -5.85
N HIS A 420 -0.83 -3.27 -5.48
CA HIS A 420 -1.60 -4.13 -4.57
C HIS A 420 -1.88 -3.41 -3.24
N LEU A 421 -0.88 -2.79 -2.65
CA LEU A 421 -1.00 -2.07 -1.38
C LEU A 421 -2.01 -0.93 -1.47
N PHE A 422 -1.97 -0.12 -2.54
CA PHE A 422 -2.92 0.98 -2.72
C PHE A 422 -4.37 0.47 -2.74
N PHE A 423 -4.65 -0.58 -3.52
CA PHE A 423 -6.00 -1.12 -3.62
C PHE A 423 -6.43 -1.93 -2.40
N LEU A 424 -5.50 -2.57 -1.68
CA LEU A 424 -5.77 -3.15 -0.36
C LEU A 424 -6.18 -2.08 0.66
N ILE A 425 -5.46 -0.96 0.72
CA ILE A 425 -5.80 0.17 1.58
C ILE A 425 -7.15 0.77 1.17
N THR A 426 -7.42 0.88 -0.13
CA THR A 426 -8.69 1.44 -0.64
C THR A 426 -9.87 0.57 -0.22
N GLY A 427 -9.79 -0.75 -0.40
CA GLY A 427 -10.85 -1.66 0.04
C GLY A 427 -11.03 -1.67 1.56
N TRP A 428 -9.94 -1.68 2.32
CA TRP A 428 -10.00 -1.60 3.78
C TRP A 428 -10.61 -0.29 4.26
N SER A 429 -10.19 0.84 3.68
CA SER A 429 -10.73 2.17 4.04
C SER A 429 -12.22 2.29 3.73
N GLU A 430 -12.67 1.77 2.58
CA GLU A 430 -14.07 1.76 2.21
C GLU A 430 -14.90 0.94 3.21
N ALA A 431 -14.45 -0.28 3.55
CA ALA A 431 -15.09 -1.11 4.54
C ALA A 431 -15.12 -0.45 5.93
N TYR A 432 -14.04 0.22 6.34
CA TYR A 432 -13.97 0.95 7.60
C TYR A 432 -15.02 2.07 7.70
N LEU A 433 -15.24 2.80 6.61
CA LEU A 433 -16.24 3.88 6.56
C LEU A 433 -17.69 3.38 6.67
N TYR A 434 -17.95 2.12 6.30
CA TYR A 434 -19.26 1.48 6.41
C TYR A 434 -19.40 0.59 7.65
N ALA A 435 -18.33 0.29 8.36
CA ALA A 435 -18.43 -0.48 9.60
C ALA A 435 -19.33 0.28 10.58
N LYS A 436 -20.41 -0.36 11.03
CA LYS A 436 -21.20 0.17 12.14
C LYS A 436 -20.26 0.24 13.34
N HIS A 437 -19.95 1.46 13.80
CA HIS A 437 -19.45 1.60 15.15
C HIS A 437 -20.59 1.11 16.05
N GLU A 438 -20.48 -0.10 16.56
CA GLU A 438 -21.20 -0.47 17.76
C GLU A 438 -20.72 0.51 18.85
N THR A 439 -21.48 1.60 18.97
CA THR A 439 -21.47 2.37 20.20
C THR A 439 -21.79 1.34 21.27
N ILE A 440 -20.80 0.98 22.07
CA ILE A 440 -21.04 0.34 23.36
C ILE A 440 -21.77 1.44 24.14
N THR A 441 -23.07 1.53 23.93
CA THR A 441 -23.97 2.13 24.88
C THR A 441 -23.92 1.19 26.06
N THR A 442 -23.00 1.45 26.98
CA THR A 442 -23.16 1.05 28.37
C THR A 442 -24.47 1.71 28.82
N ASN A 443 -25.59 1.07 28.50
CA ASN A 443 -26.82 1.28 29.19
C ASN A 443 -26.56 0.78 30.64
N SER A 444 -26.03 1.67 31.45
CA SER A 444 -26.19 1.62 32.90
C SER A 444 -27.65 1.84 33.20
N THR A 445 -28.47 0.87 32.84
CA THR A 445 -29.77 0.69 33.44
C THR A 445 -29.50 0.08 34.82
N THR A 446 -29.43 0.95 35.80
CA THR A 446 -29.55 0.62 37.19
C THR A 446 -30.91 -0.01 37.40
N THR A 447 -31.01 -1.31 37.19
CA THR A 447 -32.09 -2.11 37.72
C THR A 447 -31.50 -2.80 38.95
N ASN A 448 -31.81 -2.24 40.11
CA ASN A 448 -31.73 -2.93 41.38
C ASN A 448 -32.58 -4.20 41.29
N SER A 449 -31.98 -5.32 40.99
CA SER A 449 -32.51 -6.63 41.27
C SER A 449 -31.42 -7.40 42.02
N THR A 450 -31.62 -7.49 43.31
CA THR A 450 -30.90 -8.37 44.23
C THR A 450 -31.09 -9.81 43.77
N ILE A 451 -30.11 -10.32 43.00
CA ILE A 451 -30.03 -11.75 42.69
C ILE A 451 -28.89 -12.32 43.54
N LEU A 452 -29.28 -13.08 44.58
CA LEU A 452 -28.39 -13.91 45.37
C LEU A 452 -27.61 -14.90 44.48
N PRO A 453 -26.32 -15.16 44.74
CA PRO A 453 -25.56 -16.11 43.96
C PRO A 453 -26.04 -17.52 44.20
N THR A 454 -26.58 -18.16 43.19
CA THR A 454 -26.89 -19.60 43.18
C THR A 454 -25.59 -20.40 43.26
N LYS A 455 -25.40 -21.14 44.35
CA LYS A 455 -24.30 -22.12 44.49
C LYS A 455 -24.39 -23.15 43.38
N PHE A 456 -23.33 -23.28 42.60
CA PHE A 456 -23.13 -24.41 41.69
C PHE A 456 -22.95 -25.69 42.53
N GLN A 457 -23.91 -26.62 42.47
CA GLN A 457 -23.77 -28.00 42.98
C GLN A 457 -23.22 -28.88 41.85
N PHE A 458 -21.98 -29.36 42.00
CA PHE A 458 -21.46 -30.44 41.18
C PHE A 458 -22.06 -31.76 41.62
N GLN A 459 -22.93 -32.37 40.82
CA GLN A 459 -23.27 -33.79 40.97
C GLN A 459 -22.20 -34.66 40.31
N ARG A 460 -21.46 -35.42 41.15
CA ARG A 460 -20.64 -36.54 40.68
C ARG A 460 -21.56 -37.69 40.33
N THR A 461 -21.63 -38.09 39.07
CA THR A 461 -22.16 -39.39 38.65
C THR A 461 -20.98 -40.24 38.18
N PHE A 462 -20.48 -41.08 39.11
CA PHE A 462 -19.77 -42.29 38.73
C PHE A 462 -20.76 -43.44 38.84
N LYS A 463 -20.95 -44.17 37.74
CA LYS A 463 -21.22 -45.60 37.71
C LYS A 463 -20.50 -46.18 36.52
#